data_8055575c734c2f9647a73a0439de2ccc
#
_entry.id   8055575c734c2f9647a73a0439de2ccc
#
_cell.length_a   1.000
_cell.length_b   1.000
_cell.length_c   1.000
_cell.angle_alpha   90.00
_cell.angle_beta   90.00
_cell.angle_gamma   90.00
#
_symmetry.space_group_name_H-M   'P 1'
#
loop_
_entity.id
_entity.type
_entity.pdbx_description
1 polymer ?
#
loop_
_entity_poly.entity_id
_entity_poly.type
_entity_poly.pdbx_seq_one_letter_code
_entity_poly.pdbx_strand_id
1 'polypeptide(L)'
;MAPVKLYGATLSWNVTRCVAALEEAGVQYEIVPINFGTGEHKSPDHLARNPFGQVPALQDGDLYVFESRAICKYACRKNKPELLKEGDIKESAMVDVWLEVEAHQYTAALSPILFECLIHPMLGGATDQKVIDDNLVKIKNVLAVYEAHLSKSKYLAGDFLSLADLNHVSVTLCLAATPYASLFDAYPHVKAWWTDLLARPSVQKVAALMKP
;
A
#
# COMPACT_ATOMS: atom_id res chain seq x y z
N MET A 1 18.67 -17.90 5.12
CA MET A 1 18.69 -16.65 5.92
C MET A 1 17.46 -16.66 6.83
N ALA A 2 17.57 -16.11 8.04
CA ALA A 2 16.40 -15.98 8.92
C ALA A 2 15.34 -15.07 8.26
N PRO A 3 14.03 -15.29 8.53
CA PRO A 3 12.98 -14.43 8.04
C PRO A 3 13.14 -13.00 8.62
N VAL A 4 12.79 -11.99 7.84
CA VAL A 4 12.71 -10.62 8.35
C VAL A 4 11.48 -10.48 9.25
N LYS A 5 11.52 -9.61 10.27
CA LYS A 5 10.39 -9.36 11.14
C LYS A 5 9.69 -8.07 10.71
N LEU A 6 8.37 -8.16 10.47
CA LEU A 6 7.51 -7.02 10.16
C LEU A 6 6.61 -6.74 11.37
N TYR A 7 6.92 -5.68 12.10
CA TYR A 7 6.16 -5.24 13.28
C TYR A 7 4.94 -4.43 12.85
N GLY A 8 3.75 -4.89 13.24
CA GLY A 8 2.51 -4.19 12.94
C GLY A 8 1.26 -5.04 13.03
N ALA A 9 0.12 -4.46 12.72
CA ALA A 9 -1.18 -5.15 12.67
C ALA A 9 -1.67 -5.28 11.23
N THR A 10 -2.22 -6.44 10.87
CA THR A 10 -2.72 -6.73 9.50
C THR A 10 -3.93 -5.87 9.10
N LEU A 11 -4.59 -5.24 10.06
CA LEU A 11 -5.63 -4.23 9.79
C LEU A 11 -5.08 -2.91 9.23
N SER A 12 -3.77 -2.67 9.37
CA SER A 12 -3.13 -1.47 8.81
C SER A 12 -2.79 -1.69 7.34
N TRP A 13 -3.37 -0.88 6.45
CA TRP A 13 -3.00 -0.90 5.02
C TRP A 13 -1.52 -0.59 4.77
N ASN A 14 -0.83 0.12 5.69
CA ASN A 14 0.59 0.35 5.58
C ASN A 14 1.41 -0.92 5.88
N VAL A 15 0.95 -1.76 6.80
CA VAL A 15 1.56 -3.08 7.08
C VAL A 15 1.32 -4.03 5.91
N THR A 16 0.08 -4.12 5.43
CA THR A 16 -0.27 -5.02 4.33
C THR A 16 0.30 -4.58 2.98
N ARG A 17 0.61 -3.27 2.79
CA ARG A 17 1.46 -2.80 1.68
C ARG A 17 2.83 -3.46 1.70
N CYS A 18 3.47 -3.52 2.88
CA CYS A 18 4.77 -4.19 3.01
C CYS A 18 4.64 -5.69 2.75
N VAL A 19 3.56 -6.33 3.21
CA VAL A 19 3.30 -7.74 2.92
C VAL A 19 3.21 -7.98 1.41
N ALA A 20 2.50 -7.13 0.66
CA ALA A 20 2.41 -7.25 -0.80
C ALA A 20 3.80 -7.25 -1.48
N ALA A 21 4.67 -6.32 -1.07
CA ALA A 21 6.03 -6.22 -1.59
C ALA A 21 6.91 -7.40 -1.17
N LEU A 22 6.84 -7.84 0.08
CA LEU A 22 7.60 -8.98 0.60
C LEU A 22 7.19 -10.29 -0.12
N GLU A 23 5.88 -10.53 -0.29
CA GLU A 23 5.35 -11.68 -1.02
C GLU A 23 5.76 -11.65 -2.49
N GLU A 24 5.59 -10.51 -3.17
CA GLU A 24 5.97 -10.40 -4.58
C GLU A 24 7.47 -10.55 -4.78
N ALA A 25 8.29 -10.06 -3.84
CA ALA A 25 9.73 -10.22 -3.87
C ALA A 25 10.20 -11.61 -3.40
N GLY A 26 9.33 -12.45 -2.85
CA GLY A 26 9.70 -13.77 -2.34
C GLY A 26 10.59 -13.70 -1.09
N VAL A 27 10.50 -12.61 -0.32
CA VAL A 27 11.25 -12.44 0.95
C VAL A 27 10.52 -13.19 2.05
N GLN A 28 11.21 -14.06 2.78
CA GLN A 28 10.66 -14.75 3.94
C GLN A 28 10.49 -13.76 5.09
N TYR A 29 9.30 -13.70 5.69
CA TYR A 29 8.99 -12.76 6.76
C TYR A 29 8.11 -13.39 7.84
N GLU A 30 8.16 -12.78 9.02
CA GLU A 30 7.28 -13.04 10.17
C GLU A 30 6.57 -11.74 10.54
N ILE A 31 5.24 -11.77 10.71
CA ILE A 31 4.50 -10.62 11.24
C ILE A 31 4.53 -10.72 12.77
N VAL A 32 5.13 -9.70 13.40
CA VAL A 32 5.11 -9.52 14.86
C VAL A 32 4.00 -8.52 15.19
N PRO A 33 2.91 -8.98 15.83
CA PRO A 33 1.77 -8.10 16.07
C PRO A 33 2.12 -6.98 17.05
N ILE A 34 1.60 -5.78 16.78
CA ILE A 34 1.65 -4.61 17.67
C ILE A 34 0.23 -4.27 18.09
N ASN A 35 -0.01 -4.26 19.40
CA ASN A 35 -1.32 -3.98 19.96
C ASN A 35 -1.56 -2.48 20.16
N PHE A 36 -2.41 -1.89 19.32
CA PHE A 36 -2.79 -0.48 19.44
C PHE A 36 -3.64 -0.20 20.70
N GLY A 37 -4.48 -1.16 21.13
CA GLY A 37 -5.36 -1.00 22.27
C GLY A 37 -4.62 -0.83 23.59
N THR A 38 -3.42 -1.41 23.71
CA THR A 38 -2.54 -1.25 24.88
C THR A 38 -1.51 -0.12 24.72
N GLY A 39 -1.49 0.55 23.56
CA GLY A 39 -0.50 1.59 23.27
C GLY A 39 0.90 1.05 22.97
N GLU A 40 1.07 -0.24 22.64
CA GLU A 40 2.36 -0.88 22.42
C GLU A 40 3.21 -0.16 21.36
N HIS A 41 2.57 0.43 20.33
CA HIS A 41 3.22 1.25 19.31
C HIS A 41 3.95 2.49 19.88
N LYS A 42 3.67 2.88 21.12
CA LYS A 42 4.34 3.97 21.85
C LYS A 42 5.28 3.47 22.95
N SER A 43 5.47 2.15 23.08
CA SER A 43 6.43 1.59 24.04
C SER A 43 7.86 1.96 23.67
N PRO A 44 8.79 2.02 24.65
CA PRO A 44 10.22 2.27 24.37
C PRO A 44 10.82 1.32 23.35
N ASP A 45 10.43 0.03 23.41
CA ASP A 45 10.91 -0.99 22.49
C ASP A 45 10.46 -0.72 21.06
N HIS A 46 9.22 -0.28 20.84
CA HIS A 46 8.75 0.04 19.48
C HIS A 46 9.30 1.38 19.01
N LEU A 47 9.43 2.38 19.89
CA LEU A 47 10.04 3.66 19.55
C LEU A 47 11.52 3.53 19.15
N ALA A 48 12.24 2.53 19.67
CA ALA A 48 13.59 2.20 19.20
C ALA A 48 13.61 1.66 17.76
N ARG A 49 12.50 1.04 17.26
CA ARG A 49 12.38 0.55 15.89
C ARG A 49 11.85 1.62 14.93
N ASN A 50 10.89 2.41 15.41
CA ASN A 50 10.28 3.52 14.66
C ASN A 50 10.06 4.71 15.61
N PRO A 51 10.88 5.77 15.54
CA PRO A 51 10.83 6.89 16.49
C PRO A 51 9.52 7.68 16.43
N PHE A 52 8.72 7.54 15.38
CA PHE A 52 7.38 8.15 15.29
C PHE A 52 6.31 7.32 16.02
N GLY A 53 6.66 6.09 16.49
CA GLY A 53 5.72 5.18 17.13
C GLY A 53 4.56 4.82 16.21
N GLN A 54 4.86 4.56 14.96
CA GLN A 54 3.92 4.13 13.92
C GLN A 54 4.26 2.73 13.43
N VAL A 55 3.34 2.08 12.75
CA VAL A 55 3.56 0.82 12.06
C VAL A 55 3.40 1.01 10.55
N PRO A 56 4.13 0.23 9.74
CA PRO A 56 5.07 -0.83 10.11
C PRO A 56 6.46 -0.36 10.53
N ALA A 57 7.21 -1.27 11.16
CA ALA A 57 8.65 -1.28 11.19
C ALA A 57 9.12 -2.67 10.74
N LEU A 58 10.26 -2.75 10.05
CA LEU A 58 10.88 -4.00 9.61
C LEU A 58 12.23 -4.16 10.29
N GLN A 59 12.57 -5.38 10.69
CA GLN A 59 13.89 -5.77 11.19
C GLN A 59 14.49 -6.87 10.32
N ASP A 60 15.73 -6.66 9.89
CA ASP A 60 16.54 -7.66 9.19
C ASP A 60 17.93 -7.72 9.85
N GLY A 61 18.13 -8.72 10.72
CA GLY A 61 19.29 -8.76 11.60
C GLY A 61 19.35 -7.57 12.54
N ASP A 62 20.38 -6.74 12.41
CA ASP A 62 20.60 -5.51 13.19
C ASP A 62 20.02 -4.24 12.50
N LEU A 63 19.57 -4.37 11.26
CA LEU A 63 18.96 -3.27 10.53
C LEU A 63 17.47 -3.10 10.90
N TYR A 64 17.08 -1.87 11.23
CA TYR A 64 15.69 -1.45 11.35
C TYR A 64 15.33 -0.48 10.23
N VAL A 65 14.19 -0.73 9.56
CA VAL A 65 13.65 0.14 8.51
C VAL A 65 12.21 0.48 8.89
N PHE A 66 11.87 1.76 8.86
CA PHE A 66 10.50 2.25 9.00
C PHE A 66 10.10 3.04 7.75
N GLU A 67 8.87 3.55 7.67
CA GLU A 67 8.18 4.00 6.47
C GLU A 67 7.83 2.85 5.51
N SER A 68 6.54 2.59 5.36
CA SER A 68 6.06 1.42 4.60
C SER A 68 6.60 1.38 3.17
N ARG A 69 6.72 2.53 2.49
CA ARG A 69 7.25 2.62 1.12
C ARG A 69 8.75 2.36 1.05
N ALA A 70 9.50 2.79 2.07
CA ALA A 70 10.93 2.47 2.19
C ALA A 70 11.14 0.97 2.45
N ILE A 71 10.30 0.37 3.30
CA ILE A 71 10.29 -1.09 3.54
C ILE A 71 10.01 -1.85 2.24
N CYS A 72 9.03 -1.41 1.43
CA CYS A 72 8.74 -2.02 0.14
C CYS A 72 9.92 -1.92 -0.83
N LYS A 73 10.57 -0.75 -0.94
CA LYS A 73 11.80 -0.60 -1.74
C LYS A 73 12.92 -1.52 -1.23
N TYR A 74 13.10 -1.63 0.09
CA TYR A 74 14.08 -2.53 0.70
C TYR A 74 13.81 -3.99 0.31
N ALA A 75 12.57 -4.46 0.42
CA ALA A 75 12.17 -5.82 0.05
C ALA A 75 12.49 -6.12 -1.42
N CYS A 76 12.19 -5.19 -2.33
CA CYS A 76 12.51 -5.33 -3.74
C CYS A 76 14.03 -5.40 -3.96
N ARG A 77 14.82 -4.48 -3.41
CA ARG A 77 16.28 -4.49 -3.54
C ARG A 77 16.93 -5.76 -3.00
N LYS A 78 16.35 -6.31 -1.93
CA LYS A 78 16.86 -7.52 -1.29
C LYS A 78 16.73 -8.74 -2.19
N ASN A 79 15.63 -8.91 -2.92
CA ASN A 79 15.34 -10.20 -3.54
C ASN A 79 14.72 -10.13 -4.96
N LYS A 80 14.18 -8.97 -5.38
CA LYS A 80 13.56 -8.78 -6.69
C LYS A 80 13.77 -7.35 -7.24
N PRO A 81 15.03 -6.94 -7.47
CA PRO A 81 15.36 -5.56 -7.86
C PRO A 81 14.76 -5.14 -9.21
N GLU A 82 14.35 -6.09 -10.04
CA GLU A 82 13.65 -5.82 -11.30
C GLU A 82 12.31 -5.09 -11.14
N LEU A 83 11.69 -5.12 -9.94
CA LEU A 83 10.50 -4.32 -9.63
C LEU A 83 10.78 -2.82 -9.49
N LEU A 84 12.05 -2.43 -9.33
CA LEU A 84 12.51 -1.04 -9.25
C LEU A 84 13.18 -0.55 -10.52
N LYS A 85 13.53 -1.48 -11.44
CA LYS A 85 14.19 -1.17 -12.71
C LYS A 85 15.50 -0.37 -12.58
N GLU A 86 16.22 -0.52 -11.47
CA GLU A 86 17.43 0.27 -11.18
C GLU A 86 18.58 0.05 -12.19
N GLY A 87 18.48 -0.97 -13.06
CA GLY A 87 19.40 -1.19 -14.19
C GLY A 87 19.17 -0.30 -15.42
N ASP A 88 18.00 0.35 -15.51
CA ASP A 88 17.67 1.34 -16.55
C ASP A 88 17.19 2.63 -15.90
N ILE A 89 17.94 3.72 -16.10
CA ILE A 89 17.67 5.00 -15.43
C ILE A 89 16.32 5.61 -15.83
N LYS A 90 15.84 5.37 -17.06
CA LYS A 90 14.56 5.93 -17.55
C LYS A 90 13.39 5.15 -16.96
N GLU A 91 13.47 3.80 -16.99
CA GLU A 91 12.45 2.96 -16.38
C GLU A 91 12.39 3.17 -14.87
N SER A 92 13.54 3.23 -14.19
CA SER A 92 13.62 3.51 -12.76
C SER A 92 13.03 4.88 -12.38
N ALA A 93 13.32 5.93 -13.17
CA ALA A 93 12.72 7.24 -12.96
C ALA A 93 11.18 7.21 -13.08
N MET A 94 10.65 6.42 -14.02
CA MET A 94 9.19 6.27 -14.16
C MET A 94 8.58 5.48 -12.99
N VAL A 95 9.28 4.47 -12.48
CA VAL A 95 8.87 3.78 -11.23
C VAL A 95 8.82 4.78 -10.07
N ASP A 96 9.84 5.62 -9.90
CA ASP A 96 9.87 6.63 -8.83
C ASP A 96 8.74 7.66 -9.00
N VAL A 97 8.50 8.16 -10.22
CA VAL A 97 7.37 9.07 -10.49
C VAL A 97 6.04 8.48 -10.00
N TRP A 98 5.75 7.23 -10.35
CA TRP A 98 4.48 6.62 -9.99
C TRP A 98 4.41 6.18 -8.52
N LEU A 99 5.54 5.95 -7.86
CA LEU A 99 5.60 5.79 -6.40
C LEU A 99 5.24 7.10 -5.68
N GLU A 100 5.72 8.24 -6.17
CA GLU A 100 5.38 9.57 -5.61
C GLU A 100 3.92 9.94 -5.91
N VAL A 101 3.43 9.64 -7.12
CA VAL A 101 2.01 9.83 -7.48
C VAL A 101 1.10 8.99 -6.58
N GLU A 102 1.46 7.72 -6.32
CA GLU A 102 0.73 6.87 -5.37
C GLU A 102 0.68 7.52 -3.98
N ALA A 103 1.82 8.00 -3.48
CA ALA A 103 1.93 8.56 -2.14
C ALA A 103 1.17 9.88 -1.99
N HIS A 104 1.36 10.80 -2.93
CA HIS A 104 0.93 12.20 -2.80
C HIS A 104 -0.38 12.53 -3.50
N GLN A 105 -0.83 11.69 -4.42
CA GLN A 105 -2.09 11.89 -5.13
C GLN A 105 -3.11 10.81 -4.79
N TYR A 106 -2.80 9.54 -5.06
CA TYR A 106 -3.74 8.43 -4.92
C TYR A 106 -4.07 8.14 -3.45
N THR A 107 -3.07 7.77 -2.65
CA THR A 107 -3.29 7.46 -1.23
C THR A 107 -3.72 8.71 -0.45
N ALA A 108 -3.20 9.89 -0.77
CA ALA A 108 -3.59 11.14 -0.11
C ALA A 108 -5.08 11.46 -0.31
N ALA A 109 -5.66 11.13 -1.48
CA ALA A 109 -7.09 11.32 -1.75
C ALA A 109 -7.94 10.16 -1.20
N LEU A 110 -7.44 8.93 -1.21
CA LEU A 110 -8.24 7.76 -0.82
C LEU A 110 -8.24 7.51 0.68
N SER A 111 -7.12 7.73 1.39
CA SER A 111 -7.02 7.41 2.81
C SER A 111 -8.00 8.17 3.72
N PRO A 112 -8.37 9.45 3.49
CA PRO A 112 -9.42 10.09 4.28
C PRO A 112 -10.79 9.43 4.13
N ILE A 113 -11.13 8.97 2.91
CA ILE A 113 -12.38 8.24 2.66
C ILE A 113 -12.39 6.93 3.46
N LEU A 114 -11.28 6.18 3.40
CA LEU A 114 -11.14 4.92 4.13
C LEU A 114 -11.17 5.15 5.65
N PHE A 115 -10.54 6.21 6.13
CA PHE A 115 -10.56 6.56 7.54
C PHE A 115 -12.00 6.81 8.02
N GLU A 116 -12.76 7.64 7.32
CA GLU A 116 -14.13 7.96 7.67
C GLU A 116 -15.08 6.76 7.54
N CYS A 117 -14.87 5.89 6.55
CA CYS A 117 -15.72 4.72 6.36
C CYS A 117 -15.42 3.55 7.29
N LEU A 118 -14.14 3.34 7.65
CA LEU A 118 -13.69 2.11 8.30
C LEU A 118 -13.14 2.35 9.72
N ILE A 119 -12.32 3.36 9.89
CA ILE A 119 -11.56 3.56 11.14
C ILE A 119 -12.33 4.43 12.13
N HIS A 120 -12.87 5.56 11.69
CA HIS A 120 -13.56 6.50 12.57
C HIS A 120 -14.76 5.85 13.28
N PRO A 121 -15.64 5.06 12.60
CA PRO A 121 -16.68 4.29 13.28
C PRO A 121 -16.16 3.24 14.26
N MET A 122 -15.07 2.54 13.92
CA MET A 122 -14.41 1.59 14.84
C MET A 122 -13.94 2.24 16.13
N LEU A 123 -13.55 3.51 16.08
CA LEU A 123 -13.12 4.30 17.24
C LEU A 123 -14.29 4.94 17.97
N GLY A 124 -15.54 4.67 17.58
CA GLY A 124 -16.75 5.23 18.19
C GLY A 124 -17.10 6.64 17.69
N GLY A 125 -16.45 7.12 16.63
CA GLY A 125 -16.74 8.39 15.98
C GLY A 125 -17.87 8.29 14.95
N ALA A 126 -18.42 9.44 14.55
CA ALA A 126 -19.41 9.54 13.47
C ALA A 126 -18.70 9.91 12.16
N THR A 127 -19.07 9.23 11.07
CA THR A 127 -18.57 9.51 9.73
C THR A 127 -18.81 10.95 9.31
N ASP A 128 -17.76 11.66 8.87
CA ASP A 128 -17.88 13.00 8.28
C ASP A 128 -18.07 12.87 6.75
N GLN A 129 -19.32 12.99 6.31
CA GLN A 129 -19.66 12.89 4.89
C GLN A 129 -19.01 13.99 4.04
N LYS A 130 -18.78 15.19 4.61
CA LYS A 130 -18.10 16.27 3.88
C LYS A 130 -16.65 15.92 3.55
N VAL A 131 -15.93 15.32 4.48
CA VAL A 131 -14.55 14.82 4.22
C VAL A 131 -14.55 13.79 3.09
N ILE A 132 -15.52 12.88 3.12
CA ILE A 132 -15.67 11.87 2.06
C ILE A 132 -15.93 12.55 0.71
N ASP A 133 -16.93 13.44 0.62
CA ASP A 133 -17.33 14.08 -0.64
C ASP A 133 -16.18 14.90 -1.25
N ASP A 134 -15.47 15.70 -0.44
CA ASP A 134 -14.32 16.48 -0.86
C ASP A 134 -13.20 15.60 -1.43
N ASN A 135 -12.97 14.42 -0.84
CA ASN A 135 -11.92 13.50 -1.28
C ASN A 135 -12.38 12.58 -2.43
N LEU A 136 -13.69 12.32 -2.57
CA LEU A 136 -14.23 11.67 -3.78
C LEU A 136 -13.99 12.51 -5.04
N VAL A 137 -14.09 13.84 -4.94
CA VAL A 137 -13.72 14.73 -6.06
C VAL A 137 -12.25 14.56 -6.40
N LYS A 138 -11.36 14.57 -5.40
CA LYS A 138 -9.90 14.43 -5.62
C LYS A 138 -9.55 13.09 -6.25
N ILE A 139 -10.07 11.97 -5.69
CA ILE A 139 -9.70 10.64 -6.21
C ILE A 139 -10.27 10.42 -7.62
N LYS A 140 -11.44 10.96 -7.97
CA LYS A 140 -11.97 10.91 -9.33
C LYS A 140 -11.07 11.63 -10.33
N ASN A 141 -10.50 12.78 -9.96
CA ASN A 141 -9.53 13.50 -10.79
C ASN A 141 -8.24 12.68 -10.98
N VAL A 142 -7.74 12.05 -9.92
CA VAL A 142 -6.59 11.14 -10.01
C VAL A 142 -6.89 9.96 -10.93
N LEU A 143 -8.05 9.30 -10.77
CA LEU A 143 -8.45 8.16 -11.60
C LEU A 143 -8.62 8.54 -13.08
N ALA A 144 -9.06 9.75 -13.40
CA ALA A 144 -9.11 10.23 -14.79
C ALA A 144 -7.71 10.31 -15.43
N VAL A 145 -6.70 10.70 -14.67
CA VAL A 145 -5.29 10.68 -15.12
C VAL A 145 -4.81 9.25 -15.33
N TYR A 146 -5.11 8.35 -14.38
CA TYR A 146 -4.77 6.92 -14.50
C TYR A 146 -5.44 6.27 -15.69
N GLU A 147 -6.72 6.56 -15.93
CA GLU A 147 -7.48 6.02 -17.05
C GLU A 147 -6.83 6.41 -18.40
N ALA A 148 -6.50 7.70 -18.56
CA ALA A 148 -5.83 8.19 -19.75
C ALA A 148 -4.42 7.60 -19.92
N HIS A 149 -3.70 7.35 -18.83
CA HIS A 149 -2.37 6.75 -18.86
C HIS A 149 -2.45 5.25 -19.20
N LEU A 150 -3.26 4.49 -18.47
CA LEU A 150 -3.42 3.04 -18.64
C LEU A 150 -4.11 2.65 -19.94
N SER A 151 -4.73 3.59 -20.66
CA SER A 151 -5.17 3.36 -22.04
C SER A 151 -4.02 3.19 -23.05
N LYS A 152 -2.77 3.53 -22.64
CA LYS A 152 -1.56 3.53 -23.48
C LYS A 152 -0.45 2.64 -22.94
N SER A 153 -0.57 2.17 -21.71
CA SER A 153 0.44 1.40 -20.99
C SER A 153 -0.23 0.32 -20.15
N LYS A 154 0.36 -0.86 -20.08
CA LYS A 154 -0.22 -1.98 -19.30
C LYS A 154 -0.17 -1.73 -17.80
N TYR A 155 0.90 -1.11 -17.30
CA TYR A 155 1.12 -0.77 -15.89
C TYR A 155 1.54 0.69 -15.75
N LEU A 156 1.65 1.16 -14.51
CA LEU A 156 1.88 2.57 -14.23
C LEU A 156 3.24 3.07 -14.72
N ALA A 157 4.32 2.31 -14.54
CA ALA A 157 5.66 2.75 -14.95
C ALA A 157 6.02 2.34 -16.39
N GLY A 158 5.17 1.57 -17.09
CA GLY A 158 5.40 1.08 -18.44
C GLY A 158 4.66 -0.24 -18.71
N ASP A 159 5.12 -1.03 -19.68
CA ASP A 159 4.50 -2.33 -19.99
C ASP A 159 5.04 -3.48 -19.10
N PHE A 160 5.52 -3.15 -17.92
CA PHE A 160 6.05 -4.08 -16.92
C PHE A 160 5.48 -3.77 -15.53
N LEU A 161 5.26 -4.83 -14.76
CA LEU A 161 4.89 -4.69 -13.35
C LEU A 161 6.05 -4.07 -12.56
N SER A 162 5.74 -3.13 -11.69
CA SER A 162 6.72 -2.49 -10.83
C SER A 162 6.20 -2.37 -9.38
N LEU A 163 7.08 -1.92 -8.47
CA LEU A 163 6.67 -1.59 -7.11
C LEU A 163 5.62 -0.47 -7.08
N ALA A 164 5.60 0.42 -8.08
CA ALA A 164 4.58 1.46 -8.17
C ALA A 164 3.16 0.88 -8.21
N ASP A 165 2.95 -0.20 -8.98
CA ASP A 165 1.65 -0.88 -9.04
C ASP A 165 1.30 -1.55 -7.71
N LEU A 166 2.26 -2.24 -7.11
CA LEU A 166 2.07 -3.01 -5.87
C LEU A 166 1.74 -2.13 -4.66
N ASN A 167 2.26 -0.89 -4.61
CA ASN A 167 2.00 0.02 -3.51
C ASN A 167 0.52 0.45 -3.41
N HIS A 168 -0.25 0.34 -4.50
CA HIS A 168 -1.68 0.63 -4.52
C HIS A 168 -2.53 -0.47 -3.87
N VAL A 169 -2.00 -1.70 -3.78
CA VAL A 169 -2.78 -2.91 -3.47
C VAL A 169 -3.58 -2.77 -2.19
N SER A 170 -2.92 -2.50 -1.07
CA SER A 170 -3.59 -2.58 0.24
C SER A 170 -4.63 -1.49 0.46
N VAL A 171 -4.34 -0.25 0.05
CA VAL A 171 -5.31 0.85 0.18
C VAL A 171 -6.51 0.65 -0.76
N THR A 172 -6.29 0.06 -1.94
CA THR A 172 -7.36 -0.26 -2.89
C THR A 172 -8.21 -1.45 -2.42
N LEU A 173 -7.61 -2.45 -1.78
CA LEU A 173 -8.36 -3.55 -1.15
C LEU A 173 -9.30 -3.04 -0.04
N CYS A 174 -8.88 -2.05 0.75
CA CYS A 174 -9.75 -1.43 1.75
C CYS A 174 -10.98 -0.76 1.12
N LEU A 175 -10.85 -0.19 -0.09
CA LEU A 175 -11.97 0.43 -0.79
C LEU A 175 -13.13 -0.55 -1.03
N ALA A 176 -12.83 -1.82 -1.27
CA ALA A 176 -13.86 -2.87 -1.49
C ALA A 176 -14.76 -3.09 -0.26
N ALA A 177 -14.32 -2.71 0.95
CA ALA A 177 -15.10 -2.80 2.19
C ALA A 177 -15.91 -1.52 2.48
N THR A 178 -15.95 -0.56 1.56
CA THR A 178 -16.68 0.71 1.70
C THR A 178 -17.87 0.79 0.74
N PRO A 179 -18.82 1.71 0.96
CA PRO A 179 -19.91 1.98 0.00
C PRO A 179 -19.41 2.42 -1.41
N TYR A 180 -18.12 2.73 -1.54
CA TYR A 180 -17.49 3.23 -2.78
C TYR A 180 -16.72 2.14 -3.54
N ALA A 181 -16.98 0.85 -3.28
CA ALA A 181 -16.34 -0.29 -3.94
C ALA A 181 -16.43 -0.26 -5.47
N SER A 182 -17.52 0.35 -6.01
CA SER A 182 -17.75 0.48 -7.46
C SER A 182 -17.03 1.67 -8.11
N LEU A 183 -16.16 2.39 -7.38
CA LEU A 183 -15.51 3.61 -7.89
C LEU A 183 -14.77 3.39 -9.21
N PHE A 184 -14.17 2.22 -9.42
CA PHE A 184 -13.42 1.88 -10.64
C PHE A 184 -14.32 1.52 -11.84
N ASP A 185 -15.61 1.31 -11.65
CA ASP A 185 -16.50 0.90 -12.76
C ASP A 185 -16.62 1.95 -13.87
N ALA A 186 -16.38 3.23 -13.53
CA ALA A 186 -16.37 4.33 -14.49
C ALA A 186 -15.03 4.46 -15.26
N TYR A 187 -14.00 3.62 -14.96
CA TYR A 187 -12.64 3.73 -15.47
C TYR A 187 -12.18 2.35 -15.97
N PRO A 188 -12.52 1.96 -17.22
CA PRO A 188 -12.30 0.60 -17.72
C PRO A 188 -10.83 0.16 -17.74
N HIS A 189 -9.88 1.04 -18.07
CA HIS A 189 -8.46 0.69 -18.07
C HIS A 189 -7.90 0.56 -16.65
N VAL A 190 -8.31 1.43 -15.71
CA VAL A 190 -8.00 1.29 -14.28
C VAL A 190 -8.58 -0.02 -13.74
N LYS A 191 -9.81 -0.36 -14.10
CA LYS A 191 -10.45 -1.61 -13.68
C LYS A 191 -9.72 -2.83 -14.23
N ALA A 192 -9.29 -2.80 -15.49
CA ALA A 192 -8.50 -3.88 -16.10
C ALA A 192 -7.15 -4.06 -15.42
N TRP A 193 -6.41 -2.97 -15.17
CA TRP A 193 -5.16 -2.96 -14.42
C TRP A 193 -5.36 -3.53 -12.99
N TRP A 194 -6.39 -3.08 -12.29
CA TRP A 194 -6.70 -3.59 -10.95
C TRP A 194 -7.05 -5.08 -10.95
N THR A 195 -7.80 -5.56 -11.96
CA THR A 195 -8.15 -6.97 -12.13
C THR A 195 -6.89 -7.84 -12.36
N ASP A 196 -5.93 -7.35 -13.16
CA ASP A 196 -4.65 -8.03 -13.37
C ASP A 196 -3.84 -8.12 -12.05
N LEU A 197 -3.82 -7.05 -11.26
CA LEU A 197 -3.16 -7.07 -9.93
C LEU A 197 -3.84 -8.05 -8.98
N LEU A 198 -5.17 -8.09 -8.91
CA LEU A 198 -5.94 -9.01 -8.07
C LEU A 198 -5.69 -10.48 -8.39
N ALA A 199 -5.34 -10.81 -9.63
CA ALA A 199 -5.01 -12.18 -10.03
C ALA A 199 -3.64 -12.67 -9.51
N ARG A 200 -2.81 -11.79 -8.97
CA ARG A 200 -1.46 -12.15 -8.50
C ARG A 200 -1.52 -12.89 -7.17
N PRO A 201 -0.73 -13.98 -6.98
CA PRO A 201 -0.69 -14.71 -5.71
C PRO A 201 -0.31 -13.84 -4.51
N SER A 202 0.62 -12.90 -4.67
CA SER A 202 1.03 -11.95 -3.64
C SER A 202 -0.15 -11.08 -3.17
N VAL A 203 -0.96 -10.59 -4.10
CA VAL A 203 -2.14 -9.76 -3.83
C VAL A 203 -3.27 -10.57 -3.21
N GLN A 204 -3.51 -11.80 -3.68
CA GLN A 204 -4.50 -12.71 -3.10
C GLN A 204 -4.18 -13.05 -1.64
N LYS A 205 -2.88 -13.23 -1.31
CA LYS A 205 -2.45 -13.46 0.07
C LYS A 205 -2.73 -12.24 0.95
N VAL A 206 -2.45 -11.03 0.47
CA VAL A 206 -2.80 -9.79 1.18
C VAL A 206 -4.30 -9.69 1.38
N ALA A 207 -5.09 -9.92 0.34
CA ALA A 207 -6.55 -9.88 0.41
C ALA A 207 -7.10 -10.89 1.43
N ALA A 208 -6.48 -12.08 1.56
CA ALA A 208 -6.85 -13.07 2.57
C ALA A 208 -6.52 -12.61 4.01
N LEU A 209 -5.39 -11.91 4.21
CA LEU A 209 -4.99 -11.37 5.51
C LEU A 209 -5.86 -10.18 5.97
N MET A 210 -6.48 -9.46 5.04
CA MET A 210 -7.32 -8.29 5.31
C MET A 210 -8.81 -8.63 5.52
N LYS A 211 -9.19 -9.89 5.38
CA LYS A 211 -10.54 -10.35 5.73
C LYS A 211 -10.71 -10.33 7.25
N PRO A 212 -11.88 -9.86 7.76
CA PRO A 212 -12.19 -9.86 9.18
C PRO A 212 -12.30 -11.25 9.76
#